data_6792c2f2748b18d48bb6747efa516932
#
_entry.id   6792c2f2748b18d48bb6747efa516932
#
_cell.length_a   1.000
_cell.length_b   1.000
_cell.length_c   1.000
_cell.angle_alpha   90.00
_cell.angle_beta   90.00
_cell.angle_gamma   90.00
#
_symmetry.space_group_name_H-M   'P 1'
#
loop_
_entity.id
_entity.type
_entity.pdbx_description
1 polymer ?
#
loop_
_entity_poly.entity_id
_entity_poly.type
_entity_poly.pdbx_seq_one_letter_code
_entity_poly.pdbx_strand_id
1 'polypeptide(L)'
;MLPNCKGLEAELFRKLVSGDQSKAQRYIFFAEREGARVPGIPEGTRPRPLANAAVIGAGTMGGGIAMCFANARIPVTIVETGRDLLQKGVDRVAGNYRATVARGGLSADEMERRLGLIHGVTDLDQVGSADVVIEAVFEEMDLKKRVFADLDRLAST
;
A
#
# COMPACT_ATOMS: atom_id res chain seq x y z
N MET A 1 -20.77 20.30 45.07
CA MET A 1 -20.98 18.85 44.86
C MET A 1 -21.91 18.66 43.68
N LEU A 2 -21.47 18.17 42.55
CA LEU A 2 -22.34 17.91 41.40
C LEU A 2 -23.15 16.61 41.69
N PRO A 3 -24.46 16.71 41.90
CA PRO A 3 -25.27 15.55 42.22
C PRO A 3 -25.51 14.77 40.93
N ASN A 4 -25.24 13.48 41.00
CA ASN A 4 -25.61 12.47 39.99
C ASN A 4 -24.76 12.35 38.73
N CYS A 5 -23.47 12.69 38.74
CA CYS A 5 -22.58 12.44 37.59
C CYS A 5 -22.53 10.97 37.18
N LYS A 6 -22.55 10.03 38.13
CA LYS A 6 -22.54 8.58 37.86
C LYS A 6 -23.79 8.08 37.12
N GLY A 7 -24.95 8.63 37.44
CA GLY A 7 -26.21 8.29 36.75
C GLY A 7 -26.21 8.77 35.31
N LEU A 8 -25.80 10.03 35.09
CA LEU A 8 -25.70 10.61 33.76
C LEU A 8 -24.64 9.90 32.90
N GLU A 9 -23.49 9.58 33.48
CA GLU A 9 -22.43 8.82 32.79
C GLU A 9 -22.96 7.44 32.32
N ALA A 10 -23.62 6.71 33.18
CA ALA A 10 -24.18 5.40 32.86
C ALA A 10 -25.28 5.47 31.77
N GLU A 11 -26.07 6.53 31.76
CA GLU A 11 -27.09 6.76 30.74
C GLU A 11 -26.45 7.07 29.37
N LEU A 12 -25.50 8.01 29.35
CA LEU A 12 -24.77 8.39 28.14
C LEU A 12 -23.95 7.22 27.58
N PHE A 13 -23.30 6.46 28.45
CA PHE A 13 -22.55 5.27 28.05
C PHE A 13 -23.46 4.24 27.37
N ARG A 14 -24.61 3.92 27.98
CA ARG A 14 -25.58 2.98 27.36
C ARG A 14 -26.07 3.47 26.01
N LYS A 15 -26.41 4.74 25.90
CA LYS A 15 -26.85 5.36 24.64
C LYS A 15 -25.79 5.30 23.56
N LEU A 16 -24.53 5.62 23.89
CA LEU A 16 -23.42 5.61 22.95
C LEU A 16 -23.04 4.18 22.53
N VAL A 17 -22.96 3.25 23.46
CA VAL A 17 -22.59 1.86 23.17
C VAL A 17 -23.61 1.13 22.32
N SER A 18 -24.89 1.43 22.48
CA SER A 18 -25.96 0.84 21.67
C SER A 18 -26.18 1.53 20.34
N GLY A 19 -25.56 2.71 20.13
CA GLY A 19 -25.69 3.51 18.92
C GLY A 19 -25.01 2.88 17.69
N ASP A 20 -25.46 3.28 16.50
CA ASP A 20 -24.97 2.70 15.24
C ASP A 20 -23.52 3.04 14.96
N GLN A 21 -23.03 4.20 15.39
CA GLN A 21 -21.61 4.53 15.29
C GLN A 21 -20.72 3.56 16.09
N SER A 22 -21.12 3.24 17.33
CA SER A 22 -20.40 2.28 18.15
C SER A 22 -20.46 0.86 17.57
N LYS A 23 -21.59 0.45 17.00
CA LYS A 23 -21.71 -0.83 16.29
C LYS A 23 -20.77 -0.89 15.09
N ALA A 24 -20.75 0.19 14.27
CA ALA A 24 -19.89 0.27 13.10
C ALA A 24 -18.40 0.19 13.48
N GLN A 25 -17.98 0.96 14.52
CA GLN A 25 -16.58 0.92 14.98
C GLN A 25 -16.18 -0.45 15.52
N ARG A 26 -17.05 -1.12 16.29
CA ARG A 26 -16.78 -2.49 16.75
C ARG A 26 -16.72 -3.47 15.59
N TYR A 27 -17.59 -3.31 14.59
CA TYR A 27 -17.55 -4.17 13.40
C TYR A 27 -16.22 -4.04 12.67
N ILE A 28 -15.76 -2.82 12.39
CA ILE A 28 -14.47 -2.57 11.74
C ILE A 28 -13.32 -3.14 12.57
N PHE A 29 -13.31 -2.92 13.88
CA PHE A 29 -12.28 -3.45 14.77
C PHE A 29 -12.14 -4.96 14.70
N PHE A 30 -13.26 -5.70 14.65
CA PHE A 30 -13.22 -7.16 14.51
C PHE A 30 -12.91 -7.59 13.07
N ALA A 31 -13.44 -6.87 12.05
CA ALA A 31 -13.16 -7.17 10.65
C ALA A 31 -11.67 -7.03 10.30
N GLU A 32 -11.01 -5.99 10.80
CA GLU A 32 -9.56 -5.81 10.63
C GLU A 32 -8.74 -6.97 11.25
N ARG A 33 -9.15 -7.43 12.43
CA ARG A 33 -8.50 -8.57 13.09
C ARG A 33 -8.74 -9.88 12.37
N GLU A 34 -9.95 -10.10 11.88
CA GLU A 34 -10.28 -11.30 11.10
C GLU A 34 -9.60 -11.27 9.73
N GLY A 35 -9.54 -10.11 9.07
CA GLY A 35 -8.83 -9.94 7.81
C GLY A 35 -7.31 -10.18 7.90
N ALA A 36 -6.73 -10.04 9.09
CA ALA A 36 -5.33 -10.38 9.34
C ALA A 36 -5.07 -11.89 9.45
N ARG A 37 -6.13 -12.70 9.54
CA ARG A 37 -6.04 -14.16 9.60
C ARG A 37 -6.26 -14.74 8.21
N VAL A 38 -5.33 -15.52 7.72
CA VAL A 38 -5.50 -16.25 6.46
C VAL A 38 -5.95 -17.68 6.79
N PRO A 39 -7.19 -18.07 6.43
CA PRO A 39 -7.68 -19.43 6.69
C PRO A 39 -6.77 -20.47 6.03
N GLY A 40 -6.51 -21.56 6.72
CA GLY A 40 -5.72 -22.68 6.19
C GLY A 40 -4.20 -22.52 6.32
N ILE A 41 -3.70 -21.37 6.79
CA ILE A 41 -2.27 -21.24 7.12
C ILE A 41 -2.02 -21.74 8.53
N PRO A 42 -1.13 -22.74 8.74
CA PRO A 42 -0.77 -23.22 10.08
C PRO A 42 -0.21 -22.11 10.97
N GLU A 43 -0.52 -22.18 12.25
CA GLU A 43 0.03 -21.25 13.23
C GLU A 43 1.57 -21.36 13.26
N GLY A 44 2.25 -20.20 13.26
CA GLY A 44 3.71 -20.14 13.23
C GLY A 44 4.34 -20.20 11.82
N THR A 45 3.54 -20.26 10.75
CA THR A 45 4.05 -20.12 9.38
C THR A 45 4.74 -18.76 9.22
N ARG A 46 6.02 -18.78 8.89
CA ARG A 46 6.79 -17.55 8.67
C ARG A 46 6.52 -17.01 7.26
N PRO A 47 6.25 -15.71 7.10
CA PRO A 47 6.14 -15.10 5.79
C PRO A 47 7.49 -15.19 5.05
N ARG A 48 7.43 -15.29 3.72
CA ARG A 48 8.63 -15.20 2.88
C ARG A 48 9.21 -13.78 3.03
N PRO A 49 10.52 -13.61 3.20
CA PRO A 49 11.14 -12.31 3.17
C PRO A 49 10.97 -11.66 1.78
N LEU A 50 10.66 -10.38 1.75
CA LEU A 50 10.58 -9.58 0.54
C LEU A 50 11.83 -8.67 0.50
N ALA A 51 12.75 -8.96 -0.41
CA ALA A 51 13.95 -8.16 -0.63
C ALA A 51 13.72 -7.05 -1.67
N ASN A 52 12.87 -7.29 -2.66
CA ASN A 52 12.53 -6.33 -3.69
C ASN A 52 11.11 -6.54 -4.24
N ALA A 53 10.52 -5.48 -4.78
CA ALA A 53 9.19 -5.51 -5.37
C ALA A 53 9.19 -4.87 -6.75
N ALA A 54 8.17 -5.18 -7.57
CA ALA A 54 7.89 -4.47 -8.80
C ALA A 54 6.43 -4.04 -8.88
N VAL A 55 6.18 -2.91 -9.54
CA VAL A 55 4.84 -2.36 -9.78
C VAL A 55 4.71 -2.03 -11.26
N ILE A 56 3.72 -2.63 -11.92
CA ILE A 56 3.43 -2.39 -13.33
C ILE A 56 2.40 -1.27 -13.44
N GLY A 57 2.82 -0.14 -14.00
CA GLY A 57 2.02 1.08 -14.12
C GLY A 57 2.46 2.19 -13.16
N ALA A 58 2.82 3.35 -13.71
CA ALA A 58 3.24 4.54 -12.98
C ALA A 58 2.08 5.51 -12.69
N GLY A 59 0.84 5.02 -12.70
CA GLY A 59 -0.36 5.79 -12.39
C GLY A 59 -0.44 6.24 -10.92
N THR A 60 -1.56 6.84 -10.53
CA THR A 60 -1.78 7.28 -9.15
C THR A 60 -1.71 6.11 -8.17
N MET A 61 -2.32 4.96 -8.52
CA MET A 61 -2.33 3.77 -7.68
C MET A 61 -0.94 3.13 -7.62
N GLY A 62 -0.29 2.89 -8.77
CA GLY A 62 1.03 2.27 -8.82
C GLY A 62 2.09 3.11 -8.10
N GLY A 63 2.08 4.44 -8.27
CA GLY A 63 2.96 5.33 -7.51
C GLY A 63 2.72 5.27 -6.00
N GLY A 64 1.45 5.20 -5.57
CA GLY A 64 1.10 5.03 -4.15
C GLY A 64 1.58 3.70 -3.56
N ILE A 65 1.42 2.60 -4.31
CA ILE A 65 1.91 1.26 -3.93
C ILE A 65 3.44 1.27 -3.81
N ALA A 66 4.15 1.86 -4.79
CA ALA A 66 5.60 2.00 -4.74
C ALA A 66 6.07 2.79 -3.50
N MET A 67 5.35 3.86 -3.13
CA MET A 67 5.62 4.57 -1.87
C MET A 67 5.44 3.69 -0.64
N CYS A 68 4.46 2.77 -0.62
CA CYS A 68 4.29 1.83 0.50
C CYS A 68 5.51 0.92 0.67
N PHE A 69 6.05 0.37 -0.42
CA PHE A 69 7.27 -0.42 -0.39
C PHE A 69 8.48 0.41 0.08
N ALA A 70 8.70 1.58 -0.49
CA ALA A 70 9.78 2.47 -0.09
C ALA A 70 9.67 2.90 1.39
N ASN A 71 8.46 3.12 1.90
CA ASN A 71 8.21 3.40 3.31
C ASN A 71 8.57 2.20 4.21
N ALA A 72 8.38 0.98 3.71
CA ALA A 72 8.78 -0.26 4.38
C ALA A 72 10.27 -0.60 4.18
N ARG A 73 11.06 0.27 3.52
CA ARG A 73 12.49 0.06 3.20
C ARG A 73 12.73 -1.07 2.20
N ILE A 74 11.75 -1.39 1.37
CA ILE A 74 11.85 -2.39 0.31
C ILE A 74 12.10 -1.66 -1.01
N PRO A 75 13.20 -1.92 -1.72
CA PRO A 75 13.43 -1.43 -3.07
C PRO A 75 12.29 -1.83 -4.00
N VAL A 76 11.88 -0.92 -4.86
CA VAL A 76 10.75 -1.15 -5.78
C VAL A 76 11.04 -0.63 -7.16
N THR A 77 10.78 -1.45 -8.17
CA THR A 77 10.88 -1.07 -9.58
C THR A 77 9.48 -0.73 -10.10
N ILE A 78 9.32 0.47 -10.64
CA ILE A 78 8.09 0.88 -11.36
C ILE A 78 8.33 0.67 -12.85
N VAL A 79 7.50 -0.12 -13.48
CA VAL A 79 7.50 -0.33 -14.93
C VAL A 79 6.39 0.47 -15.57
N GLU A 80 6.73 1.25 -16.60
CA GLU A 80 5.75 1.98 -17.41
C GLU A 80 6.19 2.00 -18.87
N THR A 81 5.29 1.73 -19.80
CA THR A 81 5.61 1.58 -21.22
C THR A 81 6.10 2.87 -21.90
N GLY A 82 5.69 4.03 -21.40
CA GLY A 82 6.06 5.34 -21.91
C GLY A 82 6.99 6.10 -20.97
N ARG A 83 8.13 6.59 -21.49
CA ARG A 83 9.08 7.39 -20.69
C ARG A 83 8.43 8.63 -20.08
N ASP A 84 7.57 9.32 -20.83
CA ASP A 84 6.88 10.52 -20.34
C ASP A 84 5.87 10.19 -19.23
N LEU A 85 5.19 9.03 -19.34
CA LEU A 85 4.26 8.55 -18.32
C LEU A 85 5.01 8.13 -17.08
N LEU A 86 6.12 7.42 -17.23
CA LEU A 86 7.02 7.06 -16.16
C LEU A 86 7.51 8.29 -15.39
N GLN A 87 8.05 9.28 -16.12
CA GLN A 87 8.55 10.51 -15.50
C GLN A 87 7.45 11.23 -14.71
N LYS A 88 6.26 11.38 -15.30
CA LYS A 88 5.10 11.97 -14.61
C LYS A 88 4.72 11.19 -13.35
N GLY A 89 4.82 9.86 -13.37
CA GLY A 89 4.57 9.00 -12.22
C GLY A 89 5.58 9.24 -11.10
N VAL A 90 6.86 9.23 -11.43
CA VAL A 90 7.96 9.49 -10.49
C VAL A 90 7.88 10.90 -9.91
N ASP A 91 7.60 11.91 -10.75
CA ASP A 91 7.42 13.30 -10.30
C ASP A 91 6.25 13.45 -9.32
N ARG A 92 5.17 12.72 -9.54
CA ARG A 92 4.02 12.67 -8.63
C ARG A 92 4.41 12.08 -7.28
N VAL A 93 5.13 10.98 -7.27
CA VAL A 93 5.66 10.35 -6.03
C VAL A 93 6.54 11.34 -5.27
N ALA A 94 7.50 11.98 -5.96
CA ALA A 94 8.35 12.99 -5.36
C ALA A 94 7.55 14.18 -4.82
N GLY A 95 6.51 14.61 -5.54
CA GLY A 95 5.57 15.64 -5.10
C GLY A 95 4.84 15.29 -3.81
N ASN A 96 4.37 14.04 -3.68
CA ASN A 96 3.70 13.53 -2.48
C ASN A 96 4.64 13.53 -1.27
N TYR A 97 5.88 13.11 -1.45
CA TYR A 97 6.88 13.17 -0.36
C TYR A 97 7.22 14.60 0.02
N ARG A 98 7.45 15.50 -0.96
CA ARG A 98 7.69 16.93 -0.68
C ARG A 98 6.54 17.56 0.10
N ALA A 99 5.29 17.26 -0.26
CA ALA A 99 4.13 17.73 0.48
C ALA A 99 4.09 17.19 1.93
N THR A 100 4.58 15.99 2.16
CA THR A 100 4.69 15.40 3.51
C THR A 100 5.79 16.06 4.32
N VAL A 101 6.94 16.34 3.71
CA VAL A 101 8.04 17.11 4.35
C VAL A 101 7.55 18.52 4.73
N ALA A 102 6.86 19.22 3.83
CA ALA A 102 6.34 20.56 4.09
C ALA A 102 5.36 20.62 5.28
N ARG A 103 4.65 19.51 5.56
CA ARG A 103 3.76 19.38 6.74
C ARG A 103 4.48 18.90 8.01
N GLY A 104 5.78 18.69 7.95
CA GLY A 104 6.58 18.18 9.08
C GLY A 104 6.38 16.68 9.37
N GLY A 105 5.74 15.93 8.47
CA GLY A 105 5.49 14.49 8.63
C GLY A 105 6.68 13.61 8.21
N LEU A 106 7.71 14.20 7.58
CA LEU A 106 8.89 13.50 7.09
C LEU A 106 10.08 14.47 7.04
N SER A 107 11.29 14.01 7.33
CA SER A 107 12.51 14.81 7.10
C SER A 107 12.92 14.78 5.62
N ALA A 108 13.67 15.79 5.18
CA ALA A 108 14.21 15.83 3.82
C ALA A 108 15.15 14.64 3.55
N ASP A 109 16.01 14.31 4.49
CA ASP A 109 16.94 13.18 4.35
C ASP A 109 16.21 11.83 4.23
N GLU A 110 15.10 11.68 4.95
CA GLU A 110 14.30 10.46 4.87
C GLU A 110 13.53 10.40 3.54
N MET A 111 13.07 11.54 3.02
CA MET A 111 12.50 11.63 1.67
C MET A 111 13.48 11.15 0.62
N GLU A 112 14.72 11.67 0.64
CA GLU A 112 15.76 11.27 -0.34
C GLU A 112 16.07 9.78 -0.24
N ARG A 113 16.18 9.23 0.97
CA ARG A 113 16.36 7.79 1.16
C ARG A 113 15.24 6.95 0.55
N ARG A 114 13.99 7.37 0.72
CA ARG A 114 12.82 6.65 0.17
C ARG A 114 12.73 6.79 -1.34
N LEU A 115 13.00 7.97 -1.87
CA LEU A 115 13.07 8.18 -3.32
C LEU A 115 14.17 7.33 -3.96
N GLY A 116 15.32 7.18 -3.30
CA GLY A 116 16.40 6.33 -3.74
C GLY A 116 16.09 4.83 -3.80
N LEU A 117 14.98 4.39 -3.18
CA LEU A 117 14.49 3.01 -3.26
C LEU A 117 13.52 2.78 -4.44
N ILE A 118 13.12 3.82 -5.16
CA ILE A 118 12.15 3.73 -6.25
C ILE A 118 12.89 3.87 -7.58
N HIS A 119 12.89 2.81 -8.38
CA HIS A 119 13.54 2.76 -9.68
C HIS A 119 12.50 2.70 -10.79
N GLY A 120 12.55 3.65 -11.73
CA GLY A 120 11.66 3.67 -12.88
C GLY A 120 12.31 3.05 -14.11
N VAL A 121 11.61 2.14 -14.78
CA VAL A 121 12.07 1.46 -16.00
C VAL A 121 10.94 1.41 -17.05
N THR A 122 11.32 1.23 -18.31
CA THR A 122 10.32 1.06 -19.40
C THR A 122 10.28 -0.35 -19.95
N ASP A 123 11.11 -1.24 -19.42
CA ASP A 123 11.24 -2.61 -19.89
C ASP A 123 10.73 -3.58 -18.81
N LEU A 124 9.76 -4.42 -19.19
CA LEU A 124 9.16 -5.41 -18.30
C LEU A 124 10.15 -6.52 -17.91
N ASP A 125 11.14 -6.81 -18.72
CA ASP A 125 12.13 -7.86 -18.43
C ASP A 125 12.93 -7.59 -17.15
N GLN A 126 12.96 -6.34 -16.70
CA GLN A 126 13.66 -5.94 -15.47
C GLN A 126 12.95 -6.33 -14.16
N VAL A 127 11.75 -6.92 -14.24
CA VAL A 127 11.02 -7.38 -13.04
C VAL A 127 11.27 -8.84 -12.68
N GLY A 128 11.99 -9.60 -13.51
CA GLY A 128 12.18 -11.04 -13.34
C GLY A 128 12.84 -11.48 -12.01
N SER A 129 13.48 -10.57 -11.29
CA SER A 129 14.08 -10.83 -9.97
C SER A 129 13.23 -10.33 -8.79
N ALA A 130 12.03 -9.82 -9.02
CA ALA A 130 11.17 -9.30 -7.96
C ALA A 130 10.53 -10.44 -7.17
N ASP A 131 10.54 -10.34 -5.82
CA ASP A 131 9.88 -11.30 -4.92
C ASP A 131 8.35 -11.19 -5.00
N VAL A 132 7.86 -10.00 -5.38
CA VAL A 132 6.45 -9.70 -5.60
C VAL A 132 6.28 -8.70 -6.73
N VAL A 133 5.34 -8.98 -7.61
CA VAL A 133 4.94 -8.06 -8.69
C VAL A 133 3.48 -7.67 -8.50
N ILE A 134 3.20 -6.36 -8.54
CA ILE A 134 1.85 -5.83 -8.42
C ILE A 134 1.45 -5.18 -9.74
N GLU A 135 0.39 -5.69 -10.34
CA GLU A 135 -0.22 -5.09 -11.51
C GLU A 135 -1.13 -3.93 -11.10
N ALA A 136 -0.87 -2.74 -11.66
CA ALA A 136 -1.59 -1.49 -11.40
C ALA A 136 -1.86 -0.70 -12.72
N VAL A 137 -2.08 -1.43 -13.82
CA VAL A 137 -2.45 -0.87 -15.12
C VAL A 137 -3.95 -0.52 -15.16
N PHE A 138 -4.41 0.02 -16.28
CA PHE A 138 -5.83 0.32 -16.48
C PHE A 138 -6.69 -0.95 -16.36
N GLU A 139 -7.92 -0.77 -15.85
CA GLU A 139 -8.90 -1.84 -15.65
C GLU A 139 -9.48 -2.33 -17.00
N GLU A 140 -8.62 -2.94 -17.82
CA GLU A 140 -8.93 -3.52 -19.11
C GLU A 140 -8.48 -4.97 -19.15
N MET A 141 -9.42 -5.90 -19.35
CA MET A 141 -9.16 -7.34 -19.23
C MET A 141 -8.10 -7.84 -20.21
N ASP A 142 -8.12 -7.37 -21.46
CA ASP A 142 -7.16 -7.83 -22.46
C ASP A 142 -5.74 -7.30 -22.20
N LEU A 143 -5.62 -6.10 -21.66
CA LEU A 143 -4.34 -5.56 -21.19
C LEU A 143 -3.79 -6.40 -20.03
N LYS A 144 -4.64 -6.69 -19.04
CA LYS A 144 -4.24 -7.51 -17.87
C LYS A 144 -3.81 -8.90 -18.30
N LYS A 145 -4.54 -9.56 -19.19
CA LYS A 145 -4.14 -10.89 -19.73
C LYS A 145 -2.78 -10.85 -20.39
N ARG A 146 -2.47 -9.82 -21.17
CA ARG A 146 -1.15 -9.66 -21.80
C ARG A 146 -0.05 -9.47 -20.75
N VAL A 147 -0.26 -8.56 -19.79
CA VAL A 147 0.71 -8.32 -18.71
C VAL A 147 0.97 -9.61 -17.92
N PHE A 148 -0.06 -10.35 -17.54
CA PHE A 148 0.11 -11.59 -16.78
C PHE A 148 0.78 -12.68 -17.62
N ALA A 149 0.49 -12.79 -18.92
CA ALA A 149 1.18 -13.74 -19.82
C ALA A 149 2.68 -13.40 -19.98
N ASP A 150 3.00 -12.10 -20.01
CA ASP A 150 4.38 -11.65 -20.07
C ASP A 150 5.11 -11.91 -18.75
N LEU A 151 4.46 -11.63 -17.62
CA LEU A 151 5.01 -11.92 -16.29
C LEU A 151 5.25 -13.42 -16.06
N ASP A 152 4.33 -14.28 -16.52
CA ASP A 152 4.46 -15.73 -16.40
C ASP A 152 5.70 -16.27 -17.14
N ARG A 153 6.06 -15.64 -18.27
CA ARG A 153 7.30 -15.96 -18.99
C ARG A 153 8.56 -15.48 -18.30
N LEU A 154 8.47 -14.40 -17.53
CA LEU A 154 9.61 -13.75 -16.85
C LEU A 154 9.83 -14.30 -15.44
N ALA A 155 8.76 -14.74 -14.77
CA ALA A 155 8.85 -15.35 -13.46
C ALA A 155 9.58 -16.68 -13.58
N SER A 156 10.85 -16.71 -13.24
CA SER A 156 11.62 -17.94 -13.12
C SER A 156 10.97 -18.81 -12.03
N THR A 157 10.61 -20.02 -12.37
CA THR A 157 10.15 -21.07 -11.48
C THR A 157 11.18 -21.39 -10.38
#